data_ff49d2d32387c90d20d8c262e35618ce
#
_entry.id   ff49d2d32387c90d20d8c262e35618ce
#
_cell.length_a   1.000
_cell.length_b   1.000
_cell.length_c   1.000
_cell.angle_alpha   90.00
_cell.angle_beta   90.00
_cell.angle_gamma   90.00
#
_symmetry.space_group_name_H-M   'P 1'
#
loop_
_entity.id
_entity.type
_entity.pdbx_description
1 polymer ?
#
loop_
_entity_poly.entity_id
_entity_poly.type
_entity_poly.pdbx_seq_one_letter_code
_entity_poly.pdbx_strand_id
1 'polypeptide(L)'
;ITADSRTAAFRMRPEQQAAVKRTVEYFTKAKYDEPDRAPKFLWNAKMRFGKTFAAYQLAKKMGFKRVLVLTFKPAVESAWRDDLLSHVDFEGWQFVSNKDAHNNNVNIDQAYAKCDKKKPIVVFGSFQDLLGTNENGGIKAKNEFIHVENWDLVIFDEYHFGAWRENAKKLFENPDEEEIVDFDIEKYKKDEADNAYNETFLPITAGYYLYLSGTPFRAINSGEFIEDQIYNWTYSDEQRAKESWKGPGNPYLSLPRMVMLTYRIPDSIRQIAMQGEFNEFDLNVFFSAKGKGKDARFVYENEVQKWLDLIRGSYLPSNVDDMKLGQDKRPPMPFSDTRLLNVLNHTIWFLPNVASCQAMYNLMMQKQNGYYNQKYKIIVCAGTEAGIGLDALYPVLHAMGNPLETYTITLTCGKLTTGVTVKPWTGIFMLRNLKSPETYFQAAFRVQSPWVVKDEEGKDLIMKEECYVFDFALDRALRQIADYSCRLNVDESNPEKK
;
A
#
# COMPACT_ATOMS: atom_id res chain seq x y z
N ILE A 1 -7.33 -2.03 -27.16
CA ILE A 1 -7.71 -3.45 -27.00
C ILE A 1 -9.13 -3.55 -27.51
N THR A 2 -9.35 -4.32 -28.60
CA THR A 2 -10.69 -4.57 -29.16
C THR A 2 -11.51 -5.43 -28.19
N ALA A 3 -12.83 -5.31 -28.25
CA ALA A 3 -13.78 -5.95 -27.33
C ALA A 3 -13.62 -7.49 -27.17
N ASP A 4 -12.95 -8.15 -28.11
CA ASP A 4 -12.80 -9.61 -28.17
C ASP A 4 -11.63 -10.19 -27.39
N SER A 5 -10.89 -9.39 -26.60
CA SER A 5 -9.67 -9.85 -25.90
C SER A 5 -9.86 -10.16 -24.41
N ARG A 6 -11.08 -10.08 -23.88
CA ARG A 6 -11.35 -10.38 -22.46
C ARG A 6 -11.37 -11.90 -22.24
N THR A 7 -10.43 -12.37 -21.43
CA THR A 7 -10.24 -13.83 -21.17
C THR A 7 -10.35 -14.19 -19.69
N ALA A 8 -10.21 -13.21 -18.80
CA ALA A 8 -10.30 -13.45 -17.36
C ALA A 8 -11.76 -13.74 -16.96
N ALA A 9 -11.98 -14.85 -16.24
CA ALA A 9 -13.33 -15.35 -15.89
C ALA A 9 -13.41 -15.80 -14.41
N PHE A 10 -12.59 -15.25 -13.54
CA PHE A 10 -12.63 -15.59 -12.12
C PHE A 10 -13.89 -15.01 -11.44
N ARG A 11 -14.34 -15.68 -10.38
CA ARG A 11 -15.52 -15.26 -9.62
C ARG A 11 -15.12 -14.42 -8.41
N MET A 12 -16.05 -13.59 -7.94
CA MET A 12 -15.89 -12.92 -6.64
C MET A 12 -15.70 -13.94 -5.51
N ARG A 13 -14.73 -13.68 -4.65
CA ARG A 13 -14.58 -14.41 -3.39
C ARG A 13 -15.73 -14.07 -2.42
N PRO A 14 -15.99 -14.92 -1.41
CA PRO A 14 -17.12 -14.71 -0.48
C PRO A 14 -17.14 -13.32 0.17
N GLU A 15 -16.00 -12.81 0.60
CA GLU A 15 -15.90 -11.48 1.22
C GLU A 15 -16.22 -10.35 0.23
N GLN A 16 -15.83 -10.49 -1.03
CA GLN A 16 -16.17 -9.51 -2.08
C GLN A 16 -17.67 -9.53 -2.36
N GLN A 17 -18.26 -10.73 -2.41
CA GLN A 17 -19.71 -10.88 -2.57
C GLN A 17 -20.46 -10.24 -1.40
N ALA A 18 -19.98 -10.44 -0.16
CA ALA A 18 -20.56 -9.86 1.04
C ALA A 18 -20.48 -8.33 1.03
N ALA A 19 -19.32 -7.76 0.64
CA ALA A 19 -19.12 -6.32 0.51
C ALA A 19 -20.10 -5.72 -0.52
N VAL A 20 -20.18 -6.31 -1.72
CA VAL A 20 -21.08 -5.86 -2.76
C VAL A 20 -22.56 -5.96 -2.31
N LYS A 21 -22.94 -7.10 -1.72
CA LYS A 21 -24.31 -7.31 -1.23
C LYS A 21 -24.71 -6.27 -0.19
N ARG A 22 -23.89 -6.07 0.85
CA ARG A 22 -24.16 -5.10 1.92
C ARG A 22 -24.26 -3.67 1.38
N THR A 23 -23.39 -3.30 0.43
CA THR A 23 -23.43 -1.98 -0.19
C THR A 23 -24.70 -1.77 -1.02
N VAL A 24 -25.12 -2.77 -1.82
CA VAL A 24 -26.37 -2.71 -2.59
C VAL A 24 -27.58 -2.54 -1.68
N GLU A 25 -27.65 -3.33 -0.61
CA GLU A 25 -28.73 -3.26 0.37
C GLU A 25 -28.80 -1.88 1.03
N TYR A 26 -27.65 -1.35 1.46
CA TYR A 26 -27.56 -0.02 2.05
C TYR A 26 -27.94 1.09 1.05
N PHE A 27 -27.38 1.07 -0.15
CA PHE A 27 -27.70 2.07 -1.19
C PHE A 27 -29.17 2.08 -1.58
N THR A 28 -29.76 0.89 -1.72
CA THR A 28 -31.19 0.77 -2.04
C THR A 28 -32.08 1.34 -0.95
N LYS A 29 -31.76 1.00 0.31
CA LYS A 29 -32.50 1.51 1.48
C LYS A 29 -32.34 3.02 1.61
N ALA A 30 -31.11 3.52 1.55
CA ALA A 30 -30.81 4.95 1.73
C ALA A 30 -31.49 5.81 0.67
N LYS A 31 -31.54 5.34 -0.60
CA LYS A 31 -32.24 6.05 -1.67
C LYS A 31 -33.77 5.98 -1.53
N TYR A 32 -34.30 4.93 -0.93
CA TYR A 32 -35.72 4.86 -0.61
C TYR A 32 -36.11 5.84 0.51
N ASP A 33 -35.27 5.92 1.55
CA ASP A 33 -35.52 6.76 2.73
C ASP A 33 -35.27 8.25 2.41
N GLU A 34 -34.22 8.57 1.65
CA GLU A 34 -33.80 9.93 1.28
C GLU A 34 -33.45 10.01 -0.24
N PRO A 35 -34.44 10.14 -1.14
CA PRO A 35 -34.23 10.07 -2.59
C PRO A 35 -33.25 11.10 -3.16
N ASP A 36 -33.24 12.30 -2.59
CA ASP A 36 -32.43 13.42 -3.08
C ASP A 36 -30.98 13.40 -2.56
N ARG A 37 -30.71 12.62 -1.53
CA ARG A 37 -29.37 12.50 -0.96
C ARG A 37 -28.56 11.42 -1.67
N ALA A 38 -27.30 11.73 -1.99
CA ALA A 38 -26.36 10.74 -2.49
C ALA A 38 -25.78 9.92 -1.30
N PRO A 39 -26.14 8.62 -1.17
CA PRO A 39 -25.62 7.80 -0.10
C PRO A 39 -24.15 7.47 -0.31
N LYS A 40 -23.43 7.31 0.81
CA LYS A 40 -22.01 6.96 0.84
C LYS A 40 -21.77 5.65 1.58
N PHE A 41 -20.78 4.89 1.13
CA PHE A 41 -20.38 3.63 1.74
C PHE A 41 -18.86 3.48 1.76
N LEU A 42 -18.31 2.91 2.82
CA LEU A 42 -16.86 2.70 3.00
C LEU A 42 -16.53 1.22 2.99
N TRP A 43 -15.60 0.81 2.13
CA TRP A 43 -14.94 -0.49 2.24
C TRP A 43 -13.60 -0.32 2.95
N ASN A 44 -13.58 -0.70 4.20
CA ASN A 44 -12.36 -0.93 4.96
C ASN A 44 -11.87 -2.34 4.67
N ALA A 45 -11.15 -2.49 3.59
CA ALA A 45 -10.69 -3.79 3.16
C ALA A 45 -9.19 -3.76 2.93
N LYS A 46 -8.49 -4.69 3.60
CA LYS A 46 -7.04 -4.82 3.50
C LYS A 46 -6.53 -4.84 2.05
N MET A 47 -5.26 -4.59 1.88
CA MET A 47 -4.61 -4.77 0.57
C MET A 47 -4.81 -6.21 0.10
N ARG A 48 -4.95 -6.41 -1.21
CA ARG A 48 -5.25 -7.71 -1.87
C ARG A 48 -6.68 -8.23 -1.70
N PHE A 49 -7.57 -7.43 -1.14
CA PHE A 49 -9.00 -7.72 -1.17
C PHE A 49 -9.55 -7.82 -2.61
N GLY A 50 -8.93 -7.13 -3.57
CA GLY A 50 -9.46 -7.01 -4.94
C GLY A 50 -10.58 -5.98 -5.01
N LYS A 51 -10.38 -4.83 -4.35
CA LYS A 51 -11.35 -3.72 -4.28
C LYS A 51 -11.80 -3.25 -5.64
N THR A 52 -10.88 -3.15 -6.61
CA THR A 52 -11.14 -2.69 -7.98
C THR A 52 -12.17 -3.56 -8.68
N PHE A 53 -11.89 -4.86 -8.74
CA PHE A 53 -12.80 -5.84 -9.35
C PHE A 53 -14.19 -5.85 -8.66
N ALA A 54 -14.19 -5.88 -7.32
CA ALA A 54 -15.42 -5.87 -6.54
C ALA A 54 -16.22 -4.57 -6.74
N ALA A 55 -15.57 -3.41 -6.89
CA ALA A 55 -16.24 -2.14 -7.17
C ALA A 55 -16.92 -2.13 -8.56
N TYR A 56 -16.27 -2.73 -9.56
CA TYR A 56 -16.90 -2.91 -10.87
C TYR A 56 -18.09 -3.88 -10.81
N GLN A 57 -18.01 -4.94 -10.02
CA GLN A 57 -19.13 -5.85 -9.80
C GLN A 57 -20.30 -5.15 -9.09
N LEU A 58 -20.02 -4.25 -8.14
CA LEU A 58 -21.03 -3.39 -7.53
C LEU A 58 -21.69 -2.50 -8.58
N ALA A 59 -20.91 -1.80 -9.39
CA ALA A 59 -21.42 -0.92 -10.43
C ALA A 59 -22.29 -1.68 -11.46
N LYS A 60 -21.85 -2.88 -11.87
CA LYS A 60 -22.61 -3.78 -12.74
C LYS A 60 -23.94 -4.20 -12.10
N LYS A 61 -23.92 -4.60 -10.83
CA LYS A 61 -25.11 -5.06 -10.12
C LYS A 61 -26.15 -3.96 -9.91
N MET A 62 -25.68 -2.72 -9.73
CA MET A 62 -26.53 -1.53 -9.60
C MET A 62 -26.98 -0.97 -10.97
N GLY A 63 -26.46 -1.47 -12.09
CA GLY A 63 -26.78 -0.99 -13.43
C GLY A 63 -26.19 0.39 -13.76
N PHE A 64 -25.14 0.80 -13.07
CA PHE A 64 -24.48 2.09 -13.27
C PHE A 64 -23.80 2.17 -14.64
N LYS A 65 -23.90 3.31 -15.29
CA LYS A 65 -23.31 3.58 -16.62
C LYS A 65 -22.24 4.64 -16.61
N ARG A 66 -22.22 5.51 -15.61
CA ARG A 66 -21.26 6.61 -15.46
C ARG A 66 -20.52 6.43 -14.14
N VAL A 67 -19.29 5.95 -14.21
CA VAL A 67 -18.45 5.69 -13.04
C VAL A 67 -17.22 6.58 -13.12
N LEU A 68 -16.99 7.37 -12.07
CA LEU A 68 -15.79 8.18 -11.92
C LEU A 68 -14.93 7.61 -10.80
N VAL A 69 -13.69 7.30 -11.10
CA VAL A 69 -12.69 6.85 -10.11
C VAL A 69 -11.67 7.95 -9.87
N LEU A 70 -11.58 8.38 -8.63
CA LEU A 70 -10.67 9.42 -8.18
C LEU A 70 -9.66 8.86 -7.17
N THR A 71 -8.38 9.15 -7.37
CA THR A 71 -7.29 8.73 -6.48
C THR A 71 -6.26 9.83 -6.28
N PHE A 72 -5.51 9.79 -5.16
CA PHE A 72 -4.29 10.59 -5.01
C PHE A 72 -3.04 9.88 -5.57
N LYS A 73 -3.17 8.60 -5.96
CA LYS A 73 -2.04 7.77 -6.41
C LYS A 73 -2.25 7.29 -7.84
N PRO A 74 -1.80 8.04 -8.85
CA PRO A 74 -1.95 7.65 -10.27
C PRO A 74 -1.41 6.26 -10.59
N ALA A 75 -0.45 5.75 -9.81
CA ALA A 75 0.16 4.44 -10.01
C ALA A 75 -0.83 3.25 -9.94
N VAL A 76 -2.03 3.44 -9.38
CA VAL A 76 -3.06 2.38 -9.32
C VAL A 76 -3.90 2.28 -10.62
N GLU A 77 -3.70 3.18 -11.58
CA GLU A 77 -4.45 3.20 -12.84
C GLU A 77 -4.43 1.86 -13.58
N SER A 78 -3.25 1.22 -13.65
CA SER A 78 -3.11 -0.07 -14.33
C SER A 78 -4.02 -1.14 -13.73
N ALA A 79 -4.18 -1.19 -12.41
CA ALA A 79 -5.08 -2.15 -11.76
C ALA A 79 -6.54 -1.92 -12.16
N TRP A 80 -7.01 -0.65 -12.16
CA TRP A 80 -8.36 -0.29 -12.58
C TRP A 80 -8.61 -0.61 -14.05
N ARG A 81 -7.66 -0.27 -14.90
CA ARG A 81 -7.72 -0.52 -16.34
C ARG A 81 -7.72 -2.01 -16.67
N ASP A 82 -6.79 -2.75 -16.09
CA ASP A 82 -6.58 -4.15 -16.43
C ASP A 82 -7.75 -5.02 -15.92
N ASP A 83 -8.27 -4.81 -14.72
CA ASP A 83 -9.45 -5.51 -14.23
C ASP A 83 -10.67 -5.29 -15.13
N LEU A 84 -10.90 -4.06 -15.63
CA LEU A 84 -12.01 -3.75 -16.50
C LEU A 84 -11.88 -4.37 -17.90
N LEU A 85 -10.67 -4.26 -18.48
CA LEU A 85 -10.46 -4.62 -19.89
C LEU A 85 -10.09 -6.09 -20.09
N SER A 86 -9.75 -6.83 -19.02
CA SER A 86 -9.42 -8.25 -19.12
C SER A 86 -10.56 -9.18 -18.74
N HIS A 87 -11.51 -8.76 -17.90
CA HIS A 87 -12.53 -9.64 -17.35
C HIS A 87 -13.81 -9.67 -18.23
N VAL A 88 -14.30 -10.88 -18.50
CA VAL A 88 -15.47 -11.13 -19.36
C VAL A 88 -16.76 -10.49 -18.85
N ASP A 89 -16.91 -10.31 -17.55
CA ASP A 89 -18.09 -9.68 -16.94
C ASP A 89 -18.31 -8.23 -17.35
N PHE A 90 -17.25 -7.56 -17.82
CA PHE A 90 -17.28 -6.15 -18.20
C PHE A 90 -17.22 -5.97 -19.72
N GLU A 91 -17.65 -6.95 -20.48
CA GLU A 91 -17.75 -6.84 -21.93
C GLU A 91 -18.55 -5.60 -22.34
N GLY A 92 -18.01 -4.83 -23.27
CA GLY A 92 -18.61 -3.59 -23.73
C GLY A 92 -18.38 -2.36 -22.85
N TRP A 93 -17.81 -2.51 -21.65
CA TRP A 93 -17.42 -1.37 -20.81
C TRP A 93 -16.22 -0.64 -21.38
N GLN A 94 -16.20 0.68 -21.22
CA GLN A 94 -15.20 1.56 -21.79
C GLN A 94 -14.39 2.23 -20.66
N PHE A 95 -13.07 2.33 -20.83
CA PHE A 95 -12.18 2.97 -19.88
C PHE A 95 -11.56 4.23 -20.48
N VAL A 96 -11.55 5.32 -19.73
CA VAL A 96 -11.02 6.62 -20.14
C VAL A 96 -10.10 7.15 -19.05
N SER A 97 -8.86 7.47 -19.40
CA SER A 97 -7.91 8.13 -18.52
C SER A 97 -7.04 9.13 -19.30
N ASN A 98 -6.36 10.01 -18.60
CA ASN A 98 -5.41 10.93 -19.23
C ASN A 98 -4.29 10.19 -19.97
N LYS A 99 -3.79 9.08 -19.41
CA LYS A 99 -2.75 8.27 -20.02
C LYS A 99 -3.19 7.61 -21.32
N ASP A 100 -4.39 6.98 -21.31
CA ASP A 100 -4.93 6.37 -22.53
C ASP A 100 -5.29 7.42 -23.60
N ALA A 101 -5.78 8.58 -23.21
CA ALA A 101 -6.04 9.69 -24.12
C ALA A 101 -4.74 10.20 -24.76
N HIS A 102 -3.71 10.45 -23.96
CA HIS A 102 -2.41 10.90 -24.46
C HIS A 102 -1.77 9.88 -25.41
N ASN A 103 -1.85 8.59 -25.12
CA ASN A 103 -1.35 7.52 -25.99
C ASN A 103 -2.06 7.50 -27.37
N ASN A 104 -3.28 8.03 -27.44
CA ASN A 104 -4.07 8.17 -28.66
C ASN A 104 -3.99 9.59 -29.26
N ASN A 105 -3.08 10.44 -28.78
CA ASN A 105 -2.91 11.84 -29.23
C ASN A 105 -4.20 12.69 -29.13
N VAL A 106 -5.00 12.49 -28.10
CA VAL A 106 -6.23 13.26 -27.82
C VAL A 106 -6.25 13.69 -26.34
N ASN A 107 -7.07 14.68 -26.01
CA ASN A 107 -7.33 15.05 -24.62
C ASN A 107 -8.40 14.12 -24.02
N ILE A 108 -8.51 14.10 -22.69
CA ILE A 108 -9.45 13.23 -21.97
C ILE A 108 -10.91 13.54 -22.30
N ASP A 109 -11.27 14.81 -22.50
CA ASP A 109 -12.61 15.25 -22.95
C ASP A 109 -12.97 14.70 -24.31
N GLN A 110 -12.02 14.74 -25.26
CA GLN A 110 -12.19 14.17 -26.60
C GLN A 110 -12.28 12.65 -26.56
N ALA A 111 -11.49 12.00 -25.71
CA ALA A 111 -11.58 10.55 -25.50
C ALA A 111 -12.96 10.18 -24.92
N TYR A 112 -13.43 10.91 -23.91
CA TYR A 112 -14.76 10.72 -23.34
C TYR A 112 -15.88 10.99 -24.34
N ALA A 113 -15.77 12.04 -25.14
CA ALA A 113 -16.76 12.38 -26.18
C ALA A 113 -16.94 11.27 -27.24
N LYS A 114 -15.85 10.55 -27.57
CA LYS A 114 -15.84 9.42 -28.53
C LYS A 114 -16.47 8.15 -27.99
N CYS A 115 -16.68 8.04 -26.67
CA CYS A 115 -17.29 6.85 -26.07
C CYS A 115 -18.75 6.68 -26.48
N ASP A 116 -19.15 5.42 -26.65
CA ASP A 116 -20.57 5.05 -26.81
C ASP A 116 -21.34 5.30 -25.51
N LYS A 117 -22.13 6.35 -25.49
CA LYS A 117 -22.91 6.78 -24.32
C LYS A 117 -24.00 5.80 -23.88
N LYS A 118 -24.35 4.82 -24.71
CA LYS A 118 -25.31 3.75 -24.37
C LYS A 118 -24.65 2.68 -23.48
N LYS A 119 -23.35 2.54 -23.54
CA LYS A 119 -22.56 1.57 -22.78
C LYS A 119 -21.97 2.19 -21.51
N PRO A 120 -21.63 1.38 -20.51
CA PRO A 120 -20.92 1.86 -19.32
C PRO A 120 -19.57 2.48 -19.66
N ILE A 121 -19.28 3.60 -19.02
CA ILE A 121 -18.01 4.34 -19.15
C ILE A 121 -17.44 4.53 -17.75
N VAL A 122 -16.19 4.15 -17.59
CA VAL A 122 -15.37 4.42 -16.40
C VAL A 122 -14.35 5.49 -16.75
N VAL A 123 -14.38 6.60 -16.03
CA VAL A 123 -13.36 7.64 -16.11
C VAL A 123 -12.47 7.54 -14.89
N PHE A 124 -11.16 7.46 -15.11
CA PHE A 124 -10.17 7.37 -14.06
C PHE A 124 -9.23 8.57 -14.11
N GLY A 125 -8.90 9.10 -12.94
CA GLY A 125 -7.85 10.10 -12.83
C GLY A 125 -7.47 10.44 -11.40
N SER A 126 -6.37 11.16 -11.27
CA SER A 126 -5.99 11.73 -9.99
C SER A 126 -6.83 12.97 -9.70
N PHE A 127 -6.96 13.29 -8.41
CA PHE A 127 -7.57 14.57 -7.99
C PHE A 127 -6.88 15.77 -8.66
N GLN A 128 -5.56 15.74 -8.71
CA GLN A 128 -4.74 16.79 -9.33
C GLN A 128 -5.07 16.99 -10.81
N ASP A 129 -5.21 15.88 -11.54
CA ASP A 129 -5.44 15.95 -12.98
C ASP A 129 -6.85 16.37 -13.34
N LEU A 130 -7.85 15.84 -12.62
CA LEU A 130 -9.26 16.02 -12.98
C LEU A 130 -9.92 17.21 -12.29
N LEU A 131 -9.56 17.48 -11.03
CA LEU A 131 -10.18 18.55 -10.21
C LEU A 131 -9.25 19.73 -9.95
N GLY A 132 -7.96 19.64 -10.33
CA GLY A 132 -7.01 20.73 -10.18
C GLY A 132 -7.38 21.95 -11.03
N THR A 133 -7.14 23.15 -10.47
CA THR A 133 -7.36 24.43 -11.14
C THR A 133 -6.23 24.76 -12.13
N ASN A 134 -6.51 25.66 -13.08
CA ASN A 134 -5.49 26.29 -13.90
C ASN A 134 -4.77 27.40 -13.12
N GLU A 135 -3.73 28.00 -13.73
CA GLU A 135 -2.93 29.09 -13.13
C GLU A 135 -3.78 30.32 -12.69
N ASN A 136 -5.00 30.45 -13.21
CA ASN A 136 -5.93 31.53 -12.89
C ASN A 136 -7.03 31.12 -11.89
N GLY A 137 -6.90 29.94 -11.26
CA GLY A 137 -7.87 29.42 -10.28
C GLY A 137 -9.16 28.86 -10.86
N GLY A 138 -9.29 28.75 -12.21
CA GLY A 138 -10.47 28.19 -12.88
C GLY A 138 -10.30 26.70 -13.22
N ILE A 139 -11.43 26.03 -13.53
CA ILE A 139 -11.44 24.63 -14.00
C ILE A 139 -10.65 24.53 -15.32
N LYS A 140 -9.81 23.52 -15.46
CA LYS A 140 -9.13 23.24 -16.73
C LYS A 140 -10.18 22.87 -17.80
N ALA A 141 -10.20 23.54 -18.95
CA ALA A 141 -11.19 23.33 -19.99
C ALA A 141 -11.36 21.85 -20.41
N LYS A 142 -10.25 21.09 -20.46
CA LYS A 142 -10.28 19.65 -20.74
C LYS A 142 -11.00 18.79 -19.67
N ASN A 143 -11.29 19.35 -18.50
CA ASN A 143 -11.92 18.65 -17.39
C ASN A 143 -13.35 19.13 -17.11
N GLU A 144 -13.87 20.07 -17.91
CA GLU A 144 -15.23 20.61 -17.73
C GLU A 144 -16.31 19.51 -17.71
N PHE A 145 -16.16 18.50 -18.54
CA PHE A 145 -17.10 17.39 -18.61
C PHE A 145 -17.26 16.63 -17.27
N ILE A 146 -16.20 16.58 -16.44
CA ILE A 146 -16.25 15.93 -15.11
C ILE A 146 -17.26 16.62 -14.19
N HIS A 147 -17.38 17.94 -14.32
CA HIS A 147 -18.26 18.77 -13.49
C HIS A 147 -19.68 18.87 -14.04
N VAL A 148 -19.84 18.65 -15.34
CA VAL A 148 -21.14 18.75 -16.03
C VAL A 148 -21.86 17.39 -16.07
N GLU A 149 -21.12 16.29 -16.09
CA GLU A 149 -21.69 14.93 -16.13
C GLU A 149 -22.38 14.58 -14.80
N ASN A 150 -23.51 13.87 -14.90
CA ASN A 150 -24.17 13.27 -13.74
C ASN A 150 -23.62 11.85 -13.55
N TRP A 151 -22.73 11.69 -12.61
CA TRP A 151 -22.12 10.40 -12.32
C TRP A 151 -23.07 9.50 -11.53
N ASP A 152 -23.27 8.27 -11.97
CA ASP A 152 -24.02 7.28 -11.19
C ASP A 152 -23.25 6.94 -9.91
N LEU A 153 -21.94 6.67 -10.03
CA LEU A 153 -21.06 6.30 -8.93
C LEU A 153 -19.76 7.08 -9.00
N VAL A 154 -19.38 7.71 -7.90
CA VAL A 154 -18.02 8.23 -7.69
C VAL A 154 -17.29 7.34 -6.68
N ILE A 155 -16.12 6.85 -7.06
CA ILE A 155 -15.26 5.98 -6.24
C ILE A 155 -14.03 6.77 -5.83
N PHE A 156 -13.80 6.85 -4.53
CA PHE A 156 -12.56 7.40 -3.95
C PHE A 156 -11.63 6.25 -3.57
N ASP A 157 -10.59 6.03 -4.39
CA ASP A 157 -9.62 4.97 -4.15
C ASP A 157 -8.45 5.48 -3.30
N GLU A 158 -7.95 4.61 -2.41
CA GLU A 158 -6.92 4.94 -1.41
C GLU A 158 -7.35 6.12 -0.53
N TYR A 159 -8.63 6.09 -0.09
CA TYR A 159 -9.17 7.12 0.79
C TYR A 159 -8.53 7.09 2.16
N HIS A 160 -7.73 8.09 2.44
CA HIS A 160 -7.10 8.33 3.74
C HIS A 160 -7.66 9.64 4.31
N PHE A 161 -8.61 9.52 5.25
CA PHE A 161 -9.21 10.68 5.91
C PHE A 161 -8.12 11.56 6.54
N GLY A 162 -8.19 12.86 6.36
CA GLY A 162 -7.19 13.83 6.85
C GLY A 162 -6.09 14.11 5.82
N ALA A 163 -5.38 13.11 5.29
CA ALA A 163 -4.47 13.30 4.17
C ALA A 163 -5.21 13.80 2.93
N TRP A 164 -6.46 13.40 2.75
CA TRP A 164 -7.32 13.89 1.70
C TRP A 164 -7.61 15.39 1.85
N ARG A 165 -7.95 15.88 3.06
CA ARG A 165 -8.22 17.30 3.32
C ARG A 165 -6.96 18.16 3.19
N GLU A 166 -5.82 17.70 3.71
CA GLU A 166 -4.55 18.43 3.58
C GLU A 166 -4.04 18.45 2.14
N ASN A 167 -4.14 17.35 1.42
CA ASN A 167 -3.73 17.31 0.02
C ASN A 167 -4.69 18.11 -0.88
N ALA A 168 -5.99 18.11 -0.61
CA ALA A 168 -6.92 19.00 -1.28
C ALA A 168 -6.58 20.48 -1.00
N LYS A 169 -6.26 20.84 0.23
CA LYS A 169 -5.85 22.21 0.62
C LYS A 169 -4.52 22.60 -0.04
N LYS A 170 -3.52 21.70 -0.08
CA LYS A 170 -2.22 21.93 -0.73
C LYS A 170 -2.32 22.01 -2.26
N LEU A 171 -3.26 21.30 -2.88
CA LEU A 171 -3.55 21.40 -4.30
C LEU A 171 -4.01 22.79 -4.72
N PHE A 172 -4.59 23.55 -3.78
CA PHE A 172 -4.97 24.93 -4.00
C PHE A 172 -3.88 25.96 -3.62
N GLU A 173 -2.85 25.53 -2.87
CA GLU A 173 -1.84 26.43 -2.32
C GLU A 173 -0.42 26.31 -2.92
N ASN A 174 0.03 25.12 -3.43
CA ASN A 174 1.36 24.95 -4.08
C ASN A 174 1.49 23.67 -4.92
N PRO A 175 1.95 23.74 -6.21
CA PRO A 175 2.04 22.58 -7.10
C PRO A 175 3.32 21.73 -7.00
N ASP A 176 4.37 22.13 -6.26
CA ASP A 176 5.73 21.61 -6.51
C ASP A 176 6.41 20.80 -5.40
N GLU A 177 5.74 20.40 -4.32
CA GLU A 177 6.37 19.59 -3.27
C GLU A 177 5.70 18.23 -3.08
N GLU A 178 6.25 17.20 -3.75
CA GLU A 178 6.04 15.78 -3.40
C GLU A 178 6.86 15.40 -2.14
N GLU A 179 6.48 15.88 -0.98
CA GLU A 179 6.91 15.28 0.27
C GLU A 179 5.85 14.32 0.79
N ILE A 180 6.29 13.09 1.13
CA ILE A 180 5.53 12.16 1.97
C ILE A 180 5.45 12.83 3.36
N VAL A 181 4.35 13.54 3.61
CA VAL A 181 4.16 14.26 4.87
C VAL A 181 3.91 13.24 5.97
N ASP A 182 4.86 13.10 6.88
CA ASP A 182 4.64 12.51 8.19
C ASP A 182 3.56 13.35 8.90
N PHE A 183 2.40 12.74 9.12
CA PHE A 183 1.22 13.44 9.63
C PHE A 183 1.35 13.72 11.13
N ASP A 184 1.28 14.99 11.54
CA ASP A 184 1.30 15.43 12.91
C ASP A 184 -0.12 15.50 13.50
N ILE A 185 -0.45 14.57 14.41
CA ILE A 185 -1.76 14.47 15.06
C ILE A 185 -2.11 15.71 15.91
N GLU A 186 -1.11 16.38 16.51
CA GLU A 186 -1.36 17.55 17.36
C GLU A 186 -1.73 18.79 16.55
N LYS A 187 -1.12 18.94 15.37
CA LYS A 187 -1.46 20.00 14.43
C LYS A 187 -2.87 19.81 13.87
N TYR A 188 -3.26 18.56 13.62
CA TYR A 188 -4.59 18.20 13.14
C TYR A 188 -5.72 18.55 14.11
N LYS A 189 -5.55 18.29 15.42
CA LYS A 189 -6.56 18.60 16.45
C LYS A 189 -6.83 20.10 16.59
N LYS A 190 -5.85 20.94 16.25
CA LYS A 190 -5.97 22.38 16.29
C LYS A 190 -6.71 22.95 15.08
N ASP A 191 -6.56 22.29 13.92
CA ASP A 191 -7.22 22.70 12.66
C ASP A 191 -8.66 22.16 12.55
N GLU A 192 -9.04 21.12 13.33
CA GLU A 192 -10.41 20.56 13.37
C GLU A 192 -11.43 21.53 13.98
N ALA A 193 -10.99 22.42 14.86
CA ALA A 193 -11.88 23.37 15.54
C ALA A 193 -12.40 24.48 14.60
N ASP A 194 -11.73 24.74 13.48
CA ASP A 194 -12.01 25.90 12.63
C ASP A 194 -12.67 25.60 11.28
N ASN A 195 -12.80 24.33 10.84
CA ASN A 195 -13.32 24.05 9.49
C ASN A 195 -14.20 22.79 9.40
N ALA A 196 -15.51 22.97 9.57
CA ALA A 196 -16.52 22.04 9.09
C ALA A 196 -16.58 22.07 7.55
N TYR A 197 -15.67 21.38 6.86
CA TYR A 197 -15.72 21.23 5.42
C TYR A 197 -16.68 20.10 5.06
N ASN A 198 -17.82 20.46 4.52
CA ASN A 198 -18.83 19.58 3.95
C ASN A 198 -18.37 19.04 2.59
N GLU A 199 -18.83 17.81 2.24
CA GLU A 199 -18.76 17.19 0.90
C GLU A 199 -19.31 18.09 -0.23
N THR A 200 -20.00 19.16 0.09
CA THR A 200 -20.50 20.23 -0.78
C THR A 200 -19.43 20.96 -1.60
N PHE A 201 -18.15 20.71 -1.33
CA PHE A 201 -17.03 21.38 -2.05
C PHE A 201 -16.48 20.61 -3.25
N LEU A 202 -16.89 19.36 -3.49
CA LEU A 202 -16.56 18.71 -4.75
C LEU A 202 -17.63 19.17 -5.78
N PRO A 203 -17.27 19.96 -6.78
CA PRO A 203 -18.21 20.43 -7.79
C PRO A 203 -18.55 19.31 -8.79
N ILE A 204 -18.94 18.15 -8.28
CA ILE A 204 -19.28 16.92 -9.01
C ILE A 204 -20.66 16.47 -8.57
N THR A 205 -21.51 16.18 -9.54
CA THR A 205 -22.82 15.61 -9.27
C THR A 205 -22.75 14.09 -9.31
N ALA A 206 -23.04 13.42 -8.20
CA ALA A 206 -23.03 11.96 -8.09
C ALA A 206 -24.32 11.42 -7.48
N GLY A 207 -24.77 10.27 -7.99
CA GLY A 207 -25.88 9.51 -7.40
C GLY A 207 -25.47 8.74 -6.15
N TYR A 208 -24.23 8.20 -6.11
CA TYR A 208 -23.69 7.36 -5.04
C TYR A 208 -22.19 7.60 -4.87
N TYR A 209 -21.70 7.39 -3.65
CA TYR A 209 -20.28 7.49 -3.31
C TYR A 209 -19.78 6.18 -2.69
N LEU A 210 -18.66 5.66 -3.20
CA LEU A 210 -17.95 4.51 -2.64
C LEU A 210 -16.53 4.93 -2.26
N TYR A 211 -16.18 4.72 -1.00
CA TYR A 211 -14.86 4.99 -0.47
C TYR A 211 -14.11 3.68 -0.26
N LEU A 212 -12.91 3.58 -0.80
CA LEU A 212 -12.05 2.40 -0.70
C LEU A 212 -10.81 2.74 0.11
N SER A 213 -10.58 2.02 1.21
CA SER A 213 -9.40 2.20 2.03
C SER A 213 -8.92 0.87 2.60
N GLY A 214 -7.61 0.71 2.72
CA GLY A 214 -7.00 -0.37 3.51
C GLY A 214 -6.75 0.01 4.96
N THR A 215 -6.92 1.30 5.30
CA THR A 215 -6.53 1.89 6.59
C THR A 215 -7.41 3.10 6.93
N PRO A 216 -8.75 2.93 7.09
CA PRO A 216 -9.68 4.05 7.25
C PRO A 216 -9.84 4.52 8.71
N PHE A 217 -8.83 4.31 9.57
CA PHE A 217 -8.92 4.51 11.02
C PHE A 217 -9.47 5.89 11.43
N ARG A 218 -9.12 6.93 10.67
CA ARG A 218 -9.55 8.29 10.97
C ARG A 218 -10.97 8.56 10.57
N ALA A 219 -11.41 8.03 9.43
CA ALA A 219 -12.77 8.18 8.95
C ALA A 219 -13.78 7.55 9.91
N ILE A 220 -13.42 6.42 10.52
CA ILE A 220 -14.24 5.74 11.53
C ILE A 220 -14.24 6.55 12.84
N ASN A 221 -13.08 6.96 13.32
CA ASN A 221 -12.95 7.68 14.60
C ASN A 221 -13.52 9.10 14.57
N SER A 222 -13.60 9.74 13.39
CA SER A 222 -14.17 11.08 13.24
C SER A 222 -15.71 11.10 13.17
N GLY A 223 -16.35 9.93 13.13
CA GLY A 223 -17.80 9.83 12.95
C GLY A 223 -18.31 10.19 11.55
N GLU A 224 -17.41 10.27 10.57
CA GLU A 224 -17.77 10.55 9.18
C GLU A 224 -18.64 9.45 8.56
N PHE A 225 -18.42 8.20 8.99
CA PHE A 225 -19.21 7.03 8.61
C PHE A 225 -19.80 6.37 9.86
N ILE A 226 -21.07 6.02 9.79
CA ILE A 226 -21.72 5.18 10.78
C ILE A 226 -21.49 3.70 10.45
N GLU A 227 -21.65 2.80 11.41
CA GLU A 227 -21.37 1.35 11.26
C GLU A 227 -22.10 0.71 10.07
N ASP A 228 -23.34 1.10 9.82
CA ASP A 228 -24.14 0.61 8.69
C ASP A 228 -23.57 0.99 7.32
N GLN A 229 -22.72 2.01 7.26
CA GLN A 229 -22.05 2.52 6.06
C GLN A 229 -20.66 1.90 5.84
N ILE A 230 -20.26 0.93 6.66
CA ILE A 230 -18.90 0.38 6.64
C ILE A 230 -18.95 -1.13 6.41
N TYR A 231 -18.13 -1.61 5.50
CA TYR A 231 -17.78 -3.01 5.37
C TYR A 231 -16.31 -3.23 5.75
N ASN A 232 -16.08 -4.07 6.74
CA ASN A 232 -14.74 -4.38 7.24
C ASN A 232 -14.27 -5.76 6.75
N TRP A 233 -13.02 -5.83 6.26
CA TRP A 233 -12.30 -7.07 5.98
C TRP A 233 -10.82 -6.89 6.30
N THR A 234 -10.43 -7.44 7.44
CA THR A 234 -9.08 -7.31 8.00
C THR A 234 -8.17 -8.48 7.62
N TYR A 235 -6.89 -8.36 7.96
CA TYR A 235 -5.94 -9.48 7.86
C TYR A 235 -6.39 -10.69 8.70
N SER A 236 -6.87 -10.46 9.91
CA SER A 236 -7.35 -11.54 10.80
C SER A 236 -8.58 -12.24 10.23
N ASP A 237 -9.50 -11.51 9.58
CA ASP A 237 -10.66 -12.10 8.91
C ASP A 237 -10.23 -13.02 7.77
N GLU A 238 -9.24 -12.59 6.98
CA GLU A 238 -8.70 -13.38 5.89
C GLU A 238 -8.01 -14.67 6.39
N GLN A 239 -7.18 -14.58 7.42
CA GLN A 239 -6.52 -15.76 7.98
C GLN A 239 -7.54 -16.73 8.60
N ARG A 240 -8.52 -16.23 9.32
CA ARG A 240 -9.64 -17.05 9.83
C ARG A 240 -10.41 -17.74 8.70
N ALA A 241 -10.69 -17.03 7.61
CA ALA A 241 -11.35 -17.60 6.44
C ALA A 241 -10.49 -18.68 5.78
N LYS A 242 -9.17 -18.49 5.69
CA LYS A 242 -8.21 -19.49 5.19
C LYS A 242 -8.21 -20.75 6.02
N GLU A 243 -8.13 -20.61 7.36
CA GLU A 243 -8.05 -21.74 8.30
C GLU A 243 -9.37 -22.48 8.45
N SER A 244 -10.50 -21.77 8.41
CA SER A 244 -11.83 -22.34 8.60
C SER A 244 -12.46 -22.91 7.34
N TRP A 245 -11.82 -22.75 6.17
CA TRP A 245 -12.36 -23.23 4.90
C TRP A 245 -12.54 -24.76 4.90
N LYS A 246 -13.75 -25.17 4.59
CA LYS A 246 -14.10 -26.59 4.48
C LYS A 246 -14.43 -26.94 3.03
N GLY A 247 -13.71 -27.87 2.46
CA GLY A 247 -13.96 -28.34 1.10
C GLY A 247 -12.83 -28.01 0.11
N PRO A 248 -12.96 -28.45 -1.14
CA PRO A 248 -11.96 -28.20 -2.17
C PRO A 248 -11.96 -26.73 -2.60
N GLY A 249 -10.84 -26.28 -3.18
CA GLY A 249 -10.76 -24.96 -3.82
C GLY A 249 -10.75 -23.79 -2.85
N ASN A 250 -10.01 -23.88 -1.73
CA ASN A 250 -9.83 -22.76 -0.81
C ASN A 250 -9.26 -21.53 -1.55
N PRO A 251 -10.04 -20.44 -1.71
CA PRO A 251 -9.59 -19.27 -2.47
C PRO A 251 -8.51 -18.44 -1.74
N TYR A 252 -8.26 -18.73 -0.46
CA TYR A 252 -7.27 -18.08 0.38
C TYR A 252 -5.97 -18.87 0.50
N LEU A 253 -5.89 -20.06 -0.08
CA LEU A 253 -4.78 -20.99 0.13
C LEU A 253 -3.42 -20.37 -0.21
N SER A 254 -3.34 -19.62 -1.30
CA SER A 254 -2.12 -18.99 -1.77
C SER A 254 -1.71 -17.73 -1.00
N LEU A 255 -2.57 -17.21 -0.10
CA LEU A 255 -2.26 -16.01 0.68
C LEU A 255 -1.27 -16.35 1.80
N PRO A 256 -0.07 -15.72 1.84
CA PRO A 256 0.93 -16.05 2.84
C PRO A 256 0.54 -15.53 4.22
N ARG A 257 0.90 -16.30 5.24
CA ARG A 257 0.81 -15.85 6.64
C ARG A 257 1.92 -14.84 6.90
N MET A 258 1.60 -13.71 7.53
CA MET A 258 2.58 -12.72 7.92
C MET A 258 3.17 -13.06 9.29
N VAL A 259 4.48 -13.15 9.37
CA VAL A 259 5.25 -13.37 10.59
C VAL A 259 6.04 -12.11 10.88
N MET A 260 5.77 -11.46 12.01
CA MET A 260 6.56 -10.31 12.47
C MET A 260 7.63 -10.77 13.44
N LEU A 261 8.88 -10.47 13.11
CA LEU A 261 10.06 -10.75 13.93
C LEU A 261 10.64 -9.44 14.41
N THR A 262 10.65 -9.26 15.73
CA THR A 262 11.17 -8.07 16.38
C THR A 262 12.48 -8.38 17.09
N TYR A 263 13.46 -7.47 16.97
CA TYR A 263 14.79 -7.65 17.50
C TYR A 263 15.15 -6.51 18.43
N ARG A 264 15.73 -6.85 19.57
CA ARG A 264 16.42 -5.87 20.39
C ARG A 264 17.88 -5.76 19.94
N ILE A 265 18.26 -4.61 19.43
CA ILE A 265 19.66 -4.35 19.07
C ILE A 265 20.50 -4.28 20.34
N PRO A 266 21.69 -4.92 20.37
CA PRO A 266 22.59 -4.85 21.53
C PRO A 266 22.94 -3.42 21.91
N ASP A 267 23.09 -3.16 23.22
CA ASP A 267 23.37 -1.82 23.74
C ASP A 267 24.67 -1.21 23.16
N SER A 268 25.66 -2.03 22.85
CA SER A 268 26.91 -1.60 22.19
C SER A 268 26.70 -1.00 20.79
N ILE A 269 25.56 -1.25 20.16
CA ILE A 269 25.22 -0.72 18.84
C ILE A 269 24.21 0.42 18.97
N ARG A 270 23.21 0.28 19.86
CA ARG A 270 22.07 1.19 19.92
C ARG A 270 22.30 2.49 20.69
N GLN A 271 23.29 2.56 21.60
CA GLN A 271 23.52 3.71 22.47
C GLN A 271 23.63 5.06 21.74
N ILE A 272 24.16 5.04 20.52
CA ILE A 272 24.34 6.24 19.69
C ILE A 272 23.03 6.86 19.17
N ALA A 273 21.97 6.07 19.14
CA ALA A 273 20.69 6.46 18.56
C ALA A 273 19.55 6.45 19.60
N MET A 274 19.89 6.48 20.89
CA MET A 274 18.92 6.59 21.96
C MET A 274 18.52 8.06 22.12
N GLN A 275 17.26 8.37 21.88
CA GLN A 275 16.73 9.74 21.90
C GLN A 275 15.34 9.82 22.54
N GLY A 276 14.93 11.06 22.88
CA GLY A 276 13.62 11.36 23.43
C GLY A 276 13.50 11.19 24.94
N GLU A 277 12.37 11.60 25.51
CA GLU A 277 12.06 11.50 26.95
C GLU A 277 12.10 10.08 27.49
N PHE A 278 11.80 9.08 26.64
CA PHE A 278 11.77 7.67 27.00
C PHE A 278 13.04 6.92 26.60
N ASN A 279 14.07 7.62 26.09
CA ASN A 279 15.32 7.02 25.66
C ASN A 279 15.11 5.83 24.69
N GLU A 280 14.22 6.01 23.70
CA GLU A 280 13.88 5.01 22.69
C GLU A 280 14.93 4.96 21.59
N PHE A 281 15.10 3.78 20.98
CA PHE A 281 15.99 3.60 19.84
C PHE A 281 15.36 4.18 18.56
N ASP A 282 16.04 5.18 17.98
CA ASP A 282 15.58 5.86 16.78
C ASP A 282 16.30 5.34 15.52
N LEU A 283 15.57 4.60 14.69
CA LEU A 283 16.08 4.07 13.41
C LEU A 283 16.42 5.18 12.41
N ASN A 284 15.72 6.33 12.42
CA ASN A 284 16.04 7.43 11.52
C ASN A 284 17.38 8.07 11.87
N VAL A 285 17.72 8.13 13.14
CA VAL A 285 19.04 8.57 13.62
C VAL A 285 20.09 7.52 13.30
N PHE A 286 19.81 6.25 13.61
CA PHE A 286 20.74 5.15 13.39
C PHE A 286 21.15 5.00 11.92
N PHE A 287 20.18 5.04 11.01
CA PHE A 287 20.40 4.96 9.56
C PHE A 287 20.53 6.33 8.89
N SER A 288 20.82 7.39 9.64
CA SER A 288 21.08 8.71 9.06
C SER A 288 22.32 8.70 8.18
N ALA A 289 22.23 9.38 7.03
CA ALA A 289 23.31 9.41 6.06
C ALA A 289 23.55 10.82 5.51
N LYS A 290 24.77 11.07 5.03
CA LYS A 290 25.20 12.32 4.39
C LYS A 290 25.80 12.01 3.02
N GLY A 291 25.78 13.00 2.13
CA GLY A 291 26.28 12.86 0.75
C GLY A 291 25.22 12.34 -0.23
N LYS A 292 25.60 12.20 -1.48
CA LYS A 292 24.73 11.73 -2.58
C LYS A 292 25.48 10.70 -3.45
N GLY A 293 24.75 9.76 -4.04
CA GLY A 293 25.29 8.79 -4.96
C GLY A 293 26.47 8.00 -4.35
N LYS A 294 27.60 7.99 -5.02
CA LYS A 294 28.80 7.26 -4.58
C LYS A 294 29.44 7.81 -3.31
N ASP A 295 29.17 9.07 -2.97
CA ASP A 295 29.70 9.73 -1.77
C ASP A 295 28.79 9.61 -0.56
N ALA A 296 27.62 9.02 -0.72
CA ALA A 296 26.69 8.79 0.38
C ALA A 296 27.31 7.81 1.41
N ARG A 297 27.31 8.23 2.68
CA ARG A 297 27.85 7.45 3.81
C ARG A 297 26.95 7.61 5.02
N PHE A 298 26.83 6.57 5.82
CA PHE A 298 26.17 6.66 7.11
C PHE A 298 26.94 7.55 8.08
N VAL A 299 26.23 8.32 8.89
CA VAL A 299 26.83 9.07 10.00
C VAL A 299 27.48 8.13 11.00
N TYR A 300 26.86 6.98 11.22
CA TYR A 300 27.28 5.93 12.14
C TYR A 300 27.65 4.64 11.40
N GLU A 301 28.52 4.75 10.39
CA GLU A 301 28.83 3.65 9.47
C GLU A 301 29.38 2.41 10.19
N ASN A 302 30.18 2.57 11.24
CA ASN A 302 30.70 1.46 12.01
C ASN A 302 29.61 0.66 12.73
N GLU A 303 28.63 1.35 13.28
CA GLU A 303 27.50 0.74 13.99
C GLU A 303 26.53 0.08 13.02
N VAL A 304 26.30 0.69 11.88
CA VAL A 304 25.51 0.07 10.79
C VAL A 304 26.24 -1.17 10.26
N GLN A 305 27.57 -1.16 10.14
CA GLN A 305 28.34 -2.35 9.79
C GLN A 305 28.18 -3.46 10.84
N LYS A 306 28.27 -3.15 12.14
CA LYS A 306 28.02 -4.13 13.21
C LYS A 306 26.60 -4.70 13.13
N TRP A 307 25.61 -3.88 12.78
CA TRP A 307 24.24 -4.34 12.56
C TRP A 307 24.14 -5.27 11.36
N LEU A 308 24.79 -4.96 10.22
CA LEU A 308 24.88 -5.88 9.07
C LEU A 308 25.52 -7.21 9.45
N ASP A 309 26.57 -7.17 10.28
CA ASP A 309 27.23 -8.37 10.79
C ASP A 309 26.34 -9.16 11.75
N LEU A 310 25.54 -8.47 12.57
CA LEU A 310 24.57 -9.08 13.48
C LEU A 310 23.50 -9.86 12.72
N ILE A 311 22.86 -9.26 11.71
CA ILE A 311 21.76 -9.91 10.98
C ILE A 311 22.22 -11.10 10.12
N ARG A 312 23.50 -11.18 9.78
CA ARG A 312 24.10 -12.35 9.11
C ARG A 312 24.78 -13.34 10.10
N GLY A 313 24.65 -13.09 11.42
CA GLY A 313 25.18 -13.98 12.46
C GLY A 313 26.70 -13.94 12.65
N SER A 314 27.40 -12.95 12.06
CA SER A 314 28.86 -12.80 12.20
C SER A 314 29.27 -12.00 13.42
N TYR A 315 28.35 -11.23 13.98
CA TYR A 315 28.53 -10.46 15.19
C TYR A 315 27.80 -11.13 16.36
N LEU A 316 28.53 -11.62 17.33
CA LEU A 316 27.97 -12.17 18.58
C LEU A 316 28.18 -11.12 19.68
N PRO A 317 27.09 -10.52 20.22
CA PRO A 317 27.26 -9.62 21.36
C PRO A 317 27.81 -10.39 22.58
N SER A 318 28.81 -9.81 23.24
CA SER A 318 29.45 -10.39 24.40
C SER A 318 28.67 -10.26 25.72
N ASN A 319 27.38 -9.90 25.66
CA ASN A 319 26.57 -9.67 26.86
C ASN A 319 26.01 -10.98 27.42
N VAL A 320 26.30 -11.22 28.71
CA VAL A 320 25.96 -12.43 29.47
C VAL A 320 24.42 -12.65 29.50
N ASP A 321 23.63 -11.60 29.46
CA ASP A 321 22.14 -11.69 29.47
C ASP A 321 21.57 -12.22 28.16
N ASP A 322 22.23 -11.93 27.05
CA ASP A 322 21.84 -12.50 25.73
C ASP A 322 22.23 -13.97 25.60
N MET A 323 23.23 -14.43 26.37
CA MET A 323 23.59 -15.86 26.42
C MET A 323 22.64 -16.70 27.27
N LYS A 324 21.92 -16.09 28.23
CA LYS A 324 20.96 -16.78 29.13
C LYS A 324 19.65 -17.15 28.45
N LEU A 325 19.29 -16.52 27.35
CA LEU A 325 18.18 -16.93 26.49
C LEU A 325 18.68 -18.09 25.62
N GLY A 326 18.24 -19.30 25.92
CA GLY A 326 18.57 -20.49 25.12
C GLY A 326 18.30 -20.25 23.62
N GLN A 327 19.07 -20.91 22.74
CA GLN A 327 18.96 -20.73 21.27
C GLN A 327 17.53 -20.85 20.75
N ASP A 328 16.69 -21.67 21.38
CA ASP A 328 15.31 -21.92 20.98
C ASP A 328 14.35 -20.75 21.30
N LYS A 329 14.77 -19.78 22.10
CA LYS A 329 13.95 -18.60 22.50
C LYS A 329 14.32 -17.32 21.75
N ARG A 330 15.38 -17.33 20.95
CA ARG A 330 15.80 -16.17 20.15
C ARG A 330 15.04 -16.15 18.82
N PRO A 331 14.57 -14.98 18.36
CA PRO A 331 14.04 -14.90 17.00
C PRO A 331 15.14 -15.27 15.99
N PRO A 332 14.79 -15.99 14.90
CA PRO A 332 15.77 -16.41 13.90
C PRO A 332 16.39 -15.19 13.23
N MET A 333 17.72 -15.16 13.12
CA MET A 333 18.43 -14.10 12.41
C MET A 333 18.21 -14.21 10.90
N PRO A 334 17.93 -13.09 10.21
CA PRO A 334 17.46 -13.12 8.82
C PRO A 334 18.39 -13.85 7.84
N PHE A 335 19.71 -13.69 7.99
CA PHE A 335 20.68 -14.19 7.01
C PHE A 335 21.65 -15.25 7.56
N SER A 336 21.32 -15.86 8.69
CA SER A 336 22.11 -16.96 9.25
C SER A 336 21.29 -18.14 9.73
N ASP A 337 20.03 -17.93 10.08
CA ASP A 337 19.15 -19.01 10.53
C ASP A 337 18.64 -19.84 9.35
N THR A 338 18.79 -21.14 9.42
CA THR A 338 18.38 -22.07 8.33
C THR A 338 16.90 -22.01 8.04
N ARG A 339 16.06 -21.62 9.00
CA ARG A 339 14.62 -21.45 8.82
C ARG A 339 14.27 -20.30 7.84
N LEU A 340 15.15 -19.31 7.74
CA LEU A 340 14.93 -18.11 6.92
C LEU A 340 15.79 -18.08 5.65
N LEU A 341 16.95 -18.74 5.63
CA LEU A 341 17.92 -18.67 4.52
C LEU A 341 17.33 -19.09 3.16
N ASN A 342 16.38 -20.02 3.16
CA ASN A 342 15.75 -20.55 1.94
C ASN A 342 14.52 -19.76 1.50
N VAL A 343 14.01 -18.85 2.36
CA VAL A 343 12.79 -18.08 2.07
C VAL A 343 13.06 -16.60 1.84
N LEU A 344 14.25 -16.09 2.23
CA LEU A 344 14.63 -14.68 2.07
C LEU A 344 15.47 -14.44 0.80
N ASN A 345 15.07 -15.04 -0.32
CA ASN A 345 15.75 -14.83 -1.59
C ASN A 345 15.53 -13.41 -2.14
N HIS A 346 14.36 -12.85 -1.91
CA HIS A 346 13.98 -11.52 -2.35
C HIS A 346 13.43 -10.71 -1.19
N THR A 347 14.12 -9.64 -0.82
CA THR A 347 13.74 -8.78 0.28
C THR A 347 13.67 -7.31 -0.14
N ILE A 348 12.83 -6.54 0.58
CA ILE A 348 12.73 -5.10 0.46
C ILE A 348 13.13 -4.45 1.79
N TRP A 349 14.00 -3.44 1.74
CA TRP A 349 14.50 -2.73 2.91
C TRP A 349 14.01 -1.30 2.88
N PHE A 350 13.22 -0.93 3.87
CA PHE A 350 12.57 0.36 3.95
C PHE A 350 13.38 1.30 4.85
N LEU A 351 14.18 2.17 4.23
CA LEU A 351 15.14 3.08 4.84
C LEU A 351 14.57 4.50 5.03
N PRO A 352 15.19 5.36 5.87
CA PRO A 352 14.68 6.69 6.17
C PRO A 352 14.54 7.63 4.96
N ASN A 353 15.57 7.68 4.09
CA ASN A 353 15.62 8.61 2.97
C ASN A 353 16.52 8.10 1.83
N VAL A 354 16.62 8.89 0.75
CA VAL A 354 17.41 8.55 -0.44
C VAL A 354 18.89 8.39 -0.10
N ALA A 355 19.46 9.29 0.71
CA ALA A 355 20.86 9.22 1.11
C ALA A 355 21.16 7.93 1.91
N SER A 356 20.24 7.51 2.78
CA SER A 356 20.36 6.24 3.51
C SER A 356 20.32 5.02 2.58
N CYS A 357 19.49 5.03 1.53
CA CYS A 357 19.47 3.95 0.53
C CYS A 357 20.80 3.87 -0.22
N GLN A 358 21.32 5.02 -0.65
CA GLN A 358 22.61 5.09 -1.36
C GLN A 358 23.78 4.70 -0.45
N ALA A 359 23.77 5.15 0.82
CA ALA A 359 24.80 4.79 1.80
C ALA A 359 24.77 3.28 2.11
N MET A 360 23.58 2.67 2.23
CA MET A 360 23.44 1.23 2.44
C MET A 360 24.01 0.45 1.24
N TYR A 361 23.68 0.87 0.02
CA TYR A 361 24.25 0.26 -1.18
C TYR A 361 25.78 0.35 -1.17
N ASN A 362 26.35 1.55 -0.92
CA ASN A 362 27.78 1.78 -0.91
C ASN A 362 28.48 0.93 0.17
N LEU A 363 27.88 0.81 1.35
CA LEU A 363 28.42 -0.01 2.44
C LEU A 363 28.37 -1.50 2.09
N MET A 364 27.26 -2.00 1.55
CA MET A 364 27.13 -3.41 1.17
C MET A 364 28.08 -3.79 0.03
N MET A 365 28.46 -2.86 -0.83
CA MET A 365 29.42 -3.10 -1.94
C MET A 365 30.88 -3.12 -1.49
N GLN A 366 31.20 -2.78 -0.24
CA GLN A 366 32.55 -2.87 0.30
C GLN A 366 32.98 -4.34 0.46
N LYS A 367 34.31 -4.59 0.42
CA LYS A 367 34.91 -5.95 0.41
C LYS A 367 34.50 -6.81 1.61
N GLN A 368 34.39 -6.22 2.81
CA GLN A 368 33.99 -6.94 4.04
C GLN A 368 32.56 -7.46 3.98
N ASN A 369 31.75 -6.94 3.08
CA ASN A 369 30.34 -7.29 2.88
C ASN A 369 30.13 -8.26 1.70
N GLY A 370 31.14 -9.06 1.36
CA GLY A 370 31.09 -10.05 0.26
C GLY A 370 29.89 -11.00 0.33
N TYR A 371 29.43 -11.32 1.54
CA TYR A 371 28.19 -12.09 1.72
C TYR A 371 26.99 -11.48 0.98
N TYR A 372 26.83 -10.15 1.07
CA TYR A 372 25.71 -9.47 0.40
C TYR A 372 25.97 -9.26 -1.09
N ASN A 373 27.11 -8.65 -1.45
CA ASN A 373 27.33 -8.23 -2.83
C ASN A 373 27.70 -9.37 -3.81
N GLN A 374 28.12 -10.53 -3.33
CA GLN A 374 28.39 -11.70 -4.17
C GLN A 374 27.13 -12.58 -4.35
N LYS A 375 26.26 -12.63 -3.32
CA LYS A 375 25.06 -13.45 -3.36
C LYS A 375 23.85 -12.70 -3.91
N TYR A 376 23.66 -11.43 -3.52
CA TYR A 376 22.47 -10.66 -3.82
C TYR A 376 22.75 -9.58 -4.88
N LYS A 377 21.82 -9.41 -5.82
CA LYS A 377 21.74 -8.19 -6.62
C LYS A 377 21.08 -7.11 -5.75
N ILE A 378 21.82 -6.04 -5.46
CA ILE A 378 21.35 -4.95 -4.61
C ILE A 378 20.86 -3.81 -5.52
N ILE A 379 19.59 -3.42 -5.35
CA ILE A 379 18.93 -2.42 -6.19
C ILE A 379 18.52 -1.23 -5.32
N VAL A 380 18.93 -0.02 -5.71
CA VAL A 380 18.45 1.23 -5.11
C VAL A 380 17.24 1.72 -5.89
N CYS A 381 16.09 1.75 -5.22
CA CYS A 381 14.84 2.24 -5.77
C CYS A 381 14.34 3.42 -4.93
N ALA A 382 15.05 4.55 -5.05
CA ALA A 382 14.82 5.76 -4.27
C ALA A 382 15.24 7.01 -5.06
N GLY A 383 14.62 8.15 -4.75
CA GLY A 383 14.91 9.43 -5.40
C GLY A 383 14.22 9.61 -6.77
N THR A 384 14.38 10.79 -7.35
CA THR A 384 13.76 11.18 -8.64
C THR A 384 14.23 10.32 -9.80
N GLU A 385 15.49 9.89 -9.78
CA GLU A 385 16.11 9.05 -10.82
C GLU A 385 15.46 7.66 -10.92
N ALA A 386 14.84 7.17 -9.86
CA ALA A 386 14.16 5.86 -9.86
C ALA A 386 12.81 5.87 -10.61
N GLY A 387 12.33 7.03 -11.08
CA GLY A 387 11.01 7.13 -11.74
C GLY A 387 9.83 7.05 -10.77
N ILE A 388 8.63 6.89 -11.28
CA ILE A 388 7.38 6.78 -10.50
C ILE A 388 6.61 5.53 -10.96
N GLY A 389 6.01 4.80 -9.99
CA GLY A 389 5.15 3.66 -10.28
C GLY A 389 5.87 2.53 -11.01
N LEU A 390 5.47 2.22 -12.24
CA LEU A 390 6.06 1.13 -13.03
C LEU A 390 7.52 1.38 -13.43
N ASP A 391 7.92 2.63 -13.65
CA ASP A 391 9.31 2.97 -13.99
C ASP A 391 10.24 2.66 -12.81
N ALA A 392 9.80 2.93 -11.60
CA ALA A 392 10.53 2.57 -10.37
C ALA A 392 10.61 1.05 -10.15
N LEU A 393 9.65 0.31 -10.68
CA LEU A 393 9.57 -1.15 -10.55
C LEU A 393 10.46 -1.88 -11.56
N TYR A 394 10.65 -1.32 -12.75
CA TYR A 394 11.38 -1.98 -13.83
C TYR A 394 12.80 -2.44 -13.44
N PRO A 395 13.65 -1.63 -12.78
CA PRO A 395 14.98 -2.09 -12.35
C PRO A 395 14.92 -3.29 -11.39
N VAL A 396 13.90 -3.36 -10.53
CA VAL A 396 13.69 -4.45 -9.59
C VAL A 396 13.34 -5.73 -10.34
N LEU A 397 12.37 -5.68 -11.24
CA LEU A 397 11.94 -6.85 -12.03
C LEU A 397 13.04 -7.33 -12.96
N HIS A 398 13.78 -6.41 -13.59
CA HIS A 398 14.91 -6.73 -14.45
C HIS A 398 16.04 -7.44 -13.67
N ALA A 399 16.36 -6.94 -12.46
CA ALA A 399 17.36 -7.58 -11.62
C ALA A 399 16.91 -8.97 -11.11
N MET A 400 15.62 -9.13 -10.83
CA MET A 400 15.05 -10.43 -10.44
C MET A 400 15.15 -11.45 -11.57
N GLY A 401 14.85 -11.06 -12.82
CA GLY A 401 14.84 -11.98 -13.95
C GLY A 401 13.97 -13.20 -13.66
N ASN A 402 14.59 -14.40 -13.62
CA ASN A 402 13.93 -15.58 -13.06
C ASN A 402 14.04 -15.59 -11.53
N PRO A 403 12.97 -15.29 -10.77
CA PRO A 403 13.05 -15.15 -9.32
C PRO A 403 13.31 -16.48 -8.58
N LEU A 404 13.23 -17.61 -9.25
CA LEU A 404 13.58 -18.92 -8.66
C LEU A 404 15.09 -19.16 -8.63
N GLU A 405 15.85 -18.42 -9.45
CA GLU A 405 17.30 -18.61 -9.64
C GLU A 405 18.12 -17.43 -9.11
N THR A 406 17.48 -16.37 -8.70
CA THR A 406 18.14 -15.12 -8.34
C THR A 406 17.86 -14.72 -6.88
N TYR A 407 18.71 -13.82 -6.38
CA TYR A 407 18.61 -13.27 -5.03
C TYR A 407 18.69 -11.73 -5.14
N THR A 408 17.74 -11.02 -4.54
CA THR A 408 17.72 -9.56 -4.61
C THR A 408 17.48 -8.91 -3.26
N ILE A 409 18.12 -7.75 -3.03
CA ILE A 409 17.82 -6.83 -1.94
C ILE A 409 17.43 -5.50 -2.58
N THR A 410 16.19 -5.06 -2.38
CA THR A 410 15.68 -3.79 -2.88
C THR A 410 15.70 -2.75 -1.78
N LEU A 411 16.47 -1.68 -1.95
CA LEU A 411 16.57 -0.57 -1.01
C LEU A 411 15.63 0.56 -1.44
N THR A 412 14.71 0.96 -0.57
CA THR A 412 13.74 2.02 -0.86
C THR A 412 13.44 2.89 0.35
N CYS A 413 12.97 4.11 0.13
CA CYS A 413 12.53 5.00 1.20
C CYS A 413 11.07 5.48 1.05
N GLY A 414 10.30 4.91 0.10
CA GLY A 414 8.90 5.26 -0.08
C GLY A 414 8.27 4.83 -1.40
N LYS A 415 9.02 4.93 -2.52
CA LYS A 415 8.45 4.74 -3.87
C LYS A 415 7.76 3.40 -4.13
N LEU A 416 8.22 2.32 -3.52
CA LEU A 416 7.67 0.97 -3.70
C LEU A 416 6.75 0.53 -2.56
N THR A 417 6.46 1.41 -1.61
CA THR A 417 5.60 1.07 -0.46
C THR A 417 4.11 1.13 -0.80
N THR A 418 3.74 1.74 -1.92
CA THR A 418 2.35 1.86 -2.36
C THR A 418 2.20 1.59 -3.86
N GLY A 419 1.04 1.04 -4.27
CA GLY A 419 0.68 0.86 -5.69
C GLY A 419 1.44 -0.20 -6.48
N VAL A 420 2.40 -0.92 -5.88
CA VAL A 420 3.29 -1.87 -6.55
C VAL A 420 3.08 -3.29 -6.02
N THR A 421 3.13 -4.29 -6.90
CA THR A 421 3.07 -5.71 -6.55
C THR A 421 4.29 -6.44 -7.07
N VAL A 422 5.12 -6.94 -6.15
CA VAL A 422 6.23 -7.83 -6.47
C VAL A 422 6.03 -9.15 -5.72
N LYS A 423 5.54 -10.15 -6.43
CA LYS A 423 5.15 -11.44 -5.84
C LYS A 423 6.30 -12.15 -5.12
N PRO A 424 7.56 -12.14 -5.63
CA PRO A 424 8.69 -12.81 -4.99
C PRO A 424 9.21 -12.19 -3.69
N TRP A 425 8.84 -10.95 -3.34
CA TRP A 425 9.25 -10.40 -2.04
C TRP A 425 8.67 -11.22 -0.89
N THR A 426 9.55 -11.83 -0.10
CA THR A 426 9.19 -12.68 1.05
C THR A 426 9.47 -12.00 2.39
N GLY A 427 10.33 -10.99 2.42
CA GLY A 427 10.68 -10.27 3.65
C GLY A 427 10.81 -8.76 3.44
N ILE A 428 10.36 -8.00 4.44
CA ILE A 428 10.57 -6.55 4.52
C ILE A 428 11.32 -6.21 5.81
N PHE A 429 12.34 -5.37 5.68
CA PHE A 429 13.11 -4.81 6.78
C PHE A 429 12.62 -3.38 7.05
N MET A 430 12.02 -3.16 8.20
CA MET A 430 11.50 -1.88 8.65
C MET A 430 12.62 -1.08 9.34
N LEU A 431 13.43 -0.39 8.55
CA LEU A 431 14.64 0.35 8.99
C LEU A 431 14.38 1.85 9.15
N ARG A 432 13.11 2.22 9.25
CA ARG A 432 12.67 3.61 9.40
C ARG A 432 11.64 3.73 10.52
N ASN A 433 11.75 4.76 11.34
CA ASN A 433 10.69 5.14 12.26
C ASN A 433 9.53 5.77 11.49
N LEU A 434 8.36 5.17 11.59
CA LEU A 434 7.11 5.70 11.05
C LEU A 434 6.19 6.08 12.21
N LYS A 435 5.63 7.28 12.15
CA LYS A 435 4.68 7.77 13.16
C LYS A 435 3.29 7.18 12.93
N SER A 436 2.92 6.91 11.66
CA SER A 436 1.60 6.41 11.29
C SER A 436 1.61 4.89 11.19
N PRO A 437 0.74 4.18 11.96
CA PRO A 437 0.50 2.75 11.81
C PRO A 437 0.06 2.38 10.39
N GLU A 438 -0.66 3.27 9.73
CA GLU A 438 -1.15 3.08 8.37
C GLU A 438 0.00 2.92 7.38
N THR A 439 0.94 3.87 7.39
CA THR A 439 2.13 3.82 6.52
C THR A 439 3.00 2.60 6.83
N TYR A 440 3.12 2.25 8.11
CA TYR A 440 3.83 1.06 8.56
C TYR A 440 3.24 -0.22 7.95
N PHE A 441 1.94 -0.43 8.13
CA PHE A 441 1.28 -1.62 7.62
C PHE A 441 1.10 -1.61 6.11
N GLN A 442 0.95 -0.46 5.47
CA GLN A 442 1.00 -0.36 4.00
C GLN A 442 2.34 -0.88 3.44
N ALA A 443 3.46 -0.54 4.08
CA ALA A 443 4.76 -1.07 3.72
C ALA A 443 4.86 -2.57 4.04
N ALA A 444 4.49 -3.00 5.26
CA ALA A 444 4.54 -4.39 5.69
C ALA A 444 3.72 -5.33 4.79
N PHE A 445 2.53 -4.94 4.38
CA PHE A 445 1.68 -5.76 3.49
C PHE A 445 2.22 -5.93 2.07
N ARG A 446 3.31 -5.26 1.68
CA ARG A 446 3.94 -5.47 0.35
C ARG A 446 4.45 -6.89 0.17
N VAL A 447 4.93 -7.52 1.23
CA VAL A 447 5.42 -8.89 1.16
C VAL A 447 4.31 -9.94 1.23
N GLN A 448 3.07 -9.54 1.51
CA GLN A 448 1.92 -10.45 1.62
C GLN A 448 1.29 -10.83 0.25
N SER A 449 1.89 -10.43 -0.87
CA SER A 449 1.41 -10.84 -2.19
C SER A 449 1.52 -12.36 -2.37
N PRO A 450 0.49 -13.06 -2.83
CA PRO A 450 0.62 -14.47 -3.21
C PRO A 450 1.68 -14.66 -4.29
N TRP A 451 2.47 -15.70 -4.15
CA TRP A 451 3.42 -16.12 -5.18
C TRP A 451 3.17 -17.58 -5.54
N VAL A 452 2.55 -17.78 -6.68
CA VAL A 452 2.20 -19.07 -7.22
C VAL A 452 2.85 -19.21 -8.60
N VAL A 453 3.45 -20.34 -8.87
CA VAL A 453 3.98 -20.74 -10.19
C VAL A 453 3.25 -22.00 -10.67
N LYS A 454 3.29 -22.25 -11.96
CA LYS A 454 2.81 -23.53 -12.52
C LYS A 454 3.96 -24.52 -12.56
N ASP A 455 3.70 -25.78 -12.13
CA ASP A 455 4.62 -26.89 -12.38
C ASP A 455 4.52 -27.38 -13.82
N GLU A 456 5.30 -28.43 -14.16
CA GLU A 456 5.33 -29.02 -15.50
C GLU A 456 3.98 -29.63 -15.93
N GLU A 457 3.14 -29.99 -14.98
CA GLU A 457 1.79 -30.53 -15.20
C GLU A 457 0.71 -29.44 -15.23
N GLY A 458 1.10 -28.16 -15.07
CA GLY A 458 0.19 -27.00 -15.04
C GLY A 458 -0.55 -26.79 -13.72
N LYS A 459 -0.17 -27.51 -12.66
CA LYS A 459 -0.73 -27.38 -11.32
C LYS A 459 -0.12 -26.21 -10.58
N ASP A 460 -0.90 -25.56 -9.75
CA ASP A 460 -0.45 -24.44 -8.91
C ASP A 460 0.50 -24.89 -7.80
N LEU A 461 1.70 -24.34 -7.79
CA LEU A 461 2.70 -24.52 -6.75
C LEU A 461 2.84 -23.20 -5.96
N ILE A 462 2.50 -23.26 -4.68
CA ILE A 462 2.60 -22.11 -3.78
C ILE A 462 4.06 -21.96 -3.34
N MET A 463 4.70 -20.87 -3.79
CA MET A 463 6.11 -20.58 -3.52
C MET A 463 6.34 -19.86 -2.19
N LYS A 464 5.27 -19.32 -1.59
CA LYS A 464 5.34 -18.48 -0.40
C LYS A 464 4.16 -18.77 0.53
N GLU A 465 4.40 -19.60 1.56
CA GLU A 465 3.41 -19.90 2.61
C GLU A 465 3.42 -18.84 3.71
N GLU A 466 4.60 -18.25 3.97
CA GLU A 466 4.81 -17.19 4.95
C GLU A 466 5.56 -16.01 4.33
N CYS A 467 5.32 -14.82 4.88
CA CYS A 467 6.10 -13.63 4.60
C CYS A 467 6.50 -12.96 5.91
N TYR A 468 7.63 -12.26 5.91
CA TYR A 468 8.30 -11.83 7.11
C TYR A 468 8.44 -10.32 7.18
N VAL A 469 8.14 -9.76 8.34
CA VAL A 469 8.40 -8.36 8.69
C VAL A 469 9.48 -8.35 9.78
N PHE A 470 10.61 -7.73 9.50
CA PHE A 470 11.73 -7.59 10.43
C PHE A 470 11.76 -6.16 10.98
N ASP A 471 11.61 -6.01 12.29
CA ASP A 471 11.67 -4.72 12.96
C ASP A 471 12.71 -4.74 14.09
N PHE A 472 13.56 -3.71 14.11
CA PHE A 472 14.67 -3.59 15.06
C PHE A 472 14.42 -2.54 16.15
N ALA A 473 13.18 -2.02 16.24
CA ALA A 473 12.73 -1.12 17.28
C ALA A 473 11.50 -1.72 17.99
N LEU A 474 11.73 -2.71 18.86
CA LEU A 474 10.70 -3.53 19.50
C LEU A 474 9.55 -2.72 20.12
N ASP A 475 9.87 -1.71 20.92
CA ASP A 475 8.87 -0.91 21.64
C ASP A 475 7.95 -0.17 20.66
N ARG A 476 8.52 0.31 19.57
CA ARG A 476 7.78 0.96 18.49
C ARG A 476 6.93 -0.04 17.71
N ALA A 477 7.49 -1.21 17.38
CA ALA A 477 6.75 -2.24 16.64
C ALA A 477 5.52 -2.69 17.43
N LEU A 478 5.67 -2.94 18.73
CA LEU A 478 4.56 -3.29 19.60
C LEU A 478 3.51 -2.17 19.69
N ARG A 479 3.94 -0.91 19.77
CA ARG A 479 3.02 0.25 19.75
C ARG A 479 2.25 0.31 18.44
N GLN A 480 2.91 0.14 17.28
CA GLN A 480 2.24 0.12 15.98
C GLN A 480 1.19 -0.98 15.87
N ILE A 481 1.47 -2.18 16.39
CA ILE A 481 0.53 -3.31 16.42
C ILE A 481 -0.65 -2.97 17.33
N ALA A 482 -0.39 -2.46 18.55
CA ALA A 482 -1.43 -2.09 19.49
C ALA A 482 -2.33 -0.98 18.92
N ASP A 483 -1.76 0.08 18.36
CA ASP A 483 -2.50 1.18 17.75
C ASP A 483 -3.33 0.69 16.55
N TYR A 484 -2.76 -0.19 15.73
CA TYR A 484 -3.48 -0.80 14.61
C TYR A 484 -4.68 -1.60 15.09
N SER A 485 -4.49 -2.49 16.05
CA SER A 485 -5.57 -3.35 16.57
C SER A 485 -6.65 -2.54 17.29
N CYS A 486 -6.27 -1.53 18.08
CA CYS A 486 -7.23 -0.64 18.77
C CYS A 486 -8.09 0.16 17.78
N ARG A 487 -7.54 0.55 16.64
CA ARG A 487 -8.26 1.31 15.62
C ARG A 487 -9.16 0.45 14.73
N LEU A 488 -8.91 -0.85 14.64
CA LEU A 488 -9.76 -1.77 13.87
C LEU A 488 -11.07 -2.12 14.56
N ASN A 489 -11.10 -2.06 15.90
CA ASN A 489 -12.25 -2.45 16.72
C ASN A 489 -12.55 -1.37 17.75
N VAL A 490 -13.49 -0.50 17.46
CA VAL A 490 -13.84 0.63 18.33
C VAL A 490 -14.52 0.16 19.63
N ASP A 491 -15.20 -1.00 19.60
CA ASP A 491 -16.00 -1.50 20.71
C ASP A 491 -15.24 -2.30 21.77
N GLU A 492 -13.97 -2.67 21.52
CA GLU A 492 -13.15 -3.37 22.50
C GLU A 492 -12.01 -2.51 23.03
N SER A 493 -12.05 -2.24 24.33
CA SER A 493 -10.99 -1.49 25.02
C SER A 493 -9.73 -2.30 25.29
N ASN A 494 -9.76 -3.63 25.13
CA ASN A 494 -8.61 -4.50 25.38
C ASN A 494 -7.89 -4.88 24.08
N PRO A 495 -6.63 -4.38 23.85
CA PRO A 495 -5.86 -4.66 22.65
C PRO A 495 -5.54 -6.14 22.41
N GLU A 496 -5.45 -6.95 23.48
CA GLU A 496 -5.14 -8.39 23.38
C GLU A 496 -6.30 -9.21 22.79
N LYS A 497 -7.52 -8.67 22.86
CA LYS A 497 -8.71 -9.31 22.27
C LYS A 497 -9.00 -8.86 20.86
N LYS A 498 -8.36 -7.80 20.44
CA LYS A 498 -8.48 -7.20 19.09
C LYS A 498 -7.46 -7.78 18.12
#